data_62e83028d2f6d3ff51a351c7351d72c0
#
_entry.id   62e83028d2f6d3ff51a351c7351d72c0
#
_cell.length_a   1.000
_cell.length_b   1.000
_cell.length_c   1.000
_cell.angle_alpha   90.00
_cell.angle_beta   90.00
_cell.angle_gamma   90.00
#
_symmetry.space_group_name_H-M   'P 1'
#
loop_
_entity.id
_entity.type
_entity.pdbx_description
1 polymer ?
#
loop_
_entity_poly.entity_id
_entity_poly.type
_entity_poly.pdbx_seq_one_letter_code
_entity_poly.pdbx_strand_id
1 'polypeptide(L)'
;SWDGKVEDVNQLNKEGEIDKQLYLKATFNQTYSKFGGYIKTKKHNATGFFRTQNIDGKWWLIDPEGYKFWSTGITGAGKGNATKILNKEFLFTDLSNDKEASINLQNKKVFKRGGVNYYNLNLFRKYGSDWENIHEQVTIGRYKKWNINTFGAWSLAQKNPSIPYTLIVSTKKINIGNVEHTIDPFDSNFKIDLKNSLLTHKNKTNDP
;
A
#
# COMPACT_ATOMS: atom_id res chain seq x y z
N SER A 1 -29.07 0.76 8.90
CA SER A 1 -27.93 -0.12 8.61
C SER A 1 -28.08 -0.65 7.18
N TRP A 2 -26.99 -1.09 6.56
CA TRP A 2 -26.97 -1.78 5.27
C TRP A 2 -26.55 -3.22 5.49
N ASP A 3 -26.87 -4.10 4.54
CA ASP A 3 -26.43 -5.50 4.59
C ASP A 3 -24.90 -5.62 4.68
N GLY A 4 -24.42 -6.46 5.60
CA GLY A 4 -23.00 -6.66 5.83
C GLY A 4 -22.29 -5.59 6.67
N LYS A 5 -23.02 -4.63 7.22
CA LYS A 5 -22.45 -3.71 8.22
C LYS A 5 -22.10 -4.47 9.49
N VAL A 6 -20.86 -4.29 9.94
CA VAL A 6 -20.43 -4.79 11.25
C VAL A 6 -21.07 -3.95 12.35
N GLU A 7 -21.79 -4.59 13.26
CA GLU A 7 -22.54 -3.91 14.31
C GLU A 7 -21.79 -3.92 15.66
N ASP A 8 -20.92 -4.89 15.90
CA ASP A 8 -20.18 -5.02 17.16
C ASP A 8 -18.76 -5.61 17.00
N VAL A 9 -17.99 -5.59 18.08
CA VAL A 9 -16.60 -6.09 18.12
C VAL A 9 -16.52 -7.61 17.92
N ASN A 10 -17.52 -8.37 18.38
CA ASN A 10 -17.50 -9.84 18.23
C ASN A 10 -17.67 -10.22 16.75
N GLN A 11 -18.55 -9.52 16.05
CA GLN A 11 -18.71 -9.70 14.60
C GLN A 11 -17.43 -9.30 13.86
N LEU A 12 -16.80 -8.18 14.25
CA LEU A 12 -15.53 -7.73 13.69
C LEU A 12 -14.42 -8.76 13.89
N ASN A 13 -14.33 -9.38 15.06
CA ASN A 13 -13.37 -10.43 15.36
C ASN A 13 -13.61 -11.68 14.50
N LYS A 14 -14.87 -12.11 14.33
CA LYS A 14 -15.23 -13.22 13.44
C LYS A 14 -14.78 -12.98 12.01
N GLU A 15 -15.00 -11.76 11.49
CA GLU A 15 -14.50 -11.37 10.18
C GLU A 15 -12.97 -11.40 10.13
N GLY A 16 -12.29 -11.04 11.22
CA GLY A 16 -10.84 -11.14 11.33
C GLY A 16 -10.34 -12.56 11.15
N GLU A 17 -11.00 -13.55 11.76
CA GLU A 17 -10.64 -14.96 11.59
C GLU A 17 -10.92 -15.47 10.16
N ILE A 18 -12.03 -15.05 9.56
CA ILE A 18 -12.34 -15.34 8.15
C ILE A 18 -11.27 -14.76 7.24
N ASP A 19 -10.86 -13.51 7.44
CA ASP A 19 -9.80 -12.87 6.67
C ASP A 19 -8.48 -13.66 6.75
N LYS A 20 -8.08 -14.08 7.95
CA LYS A 20 -6.88 -14.89 8.15
C LYS A 20 -6.95 -16.22 7.38
N GLN A 21 -8.09 -16.92 7.47
CA GLN A 21 -8.30 -18.18 6.76
C GLN A 21 -8.22 -18.02 5.24
N LEU A 22 -8.84 -16.97 4.70
CA LEU A 22 -8.93 -16.74 3.26
C LEU A 22 -7.63 -16.22 2.64
N TYR A 23 -6.85 -15.41 3.37
CA TYR A 23 -5.84 -14.58 2.77
C TYR A 23 -4.40 -14.88 3.23
N LEU A 24 -4.14 -15.37 4.45
CA LEU A 24 -2.76 -15.54 4.92
C LEU A 24 -1.93 -16.53 4.08
N LYS A 25 -2.58 -17.49 3.43
CA LYS A 25 -1.93 -18.49 2.56
C LYS A 25 -2.27 -18.27 1.07
N ALA A 26 -2.85 -17.14 0.70
CA ALA A 26 -3.25 -16.89 -0.66
C ALA A 26 -2.04 -16.74 -1.61
N THR A 27 -2.17 -17.30 -2.80
CA THR A 27 -1.20 -17.20 -3.90
C THR A 27 -1.85 -16.54 -5.10
N PHE A 28 -1.05 -16.05 -6.03
CA PHE A 28 -1.56 -15.66 -7.35
C PHE A 28 -2.18 -16.85 -8.07
N ASN A 29 -3.10 -16.57 -8.95
CA ASN A 29 -3.59 -17.55 -9.90
C ASN A 29 -2.41 -18.15 -10.68
N GLN A 30 -2.51 -19.45 -11.03
CA GLN A 30 -1.48 -20.17 -11.79
C GLN A 30 -1.15 -19.60 -13.17
N THR A 31 -1.88 -18.59 -13.64
CA THR A 31 -1.56 -17.86 -14.87
C THR A 31 -0.59 -16.71 -14.69
N TYR A 32 -0.16 -16.44 -13.46
CA TYR A 32 0.77 -15.38 -13.13
C TYR A 32 2.09 -15.93 -12.57
N SER A 33 3.18 -15.23 -12.89
CA SER A 33 4.49 -15.44 -12.30
C SER A 33 4.50 -15.06 -10.82
N LYS A 34 5.60 -15.34 -10.14
CA LYS A 34 5.84 -14.88 -8.76
C LYS A 34 5.66 -13.37 -8.59
N PHE A 35 5.96 -12.58 -9.62
CA PHE A 35 5.88 -11.12 -9.62
C PHE A 35 4.62 -10.58 -10.30
N GLY A 36 3.69 -11.44 -10.70
CA GLY A 36 2.44 -11.03 -11.33
C GLY A 36 2.53 -10.81 -12.85
N GLY A 37 3.59 -11.25 -13.52
CA GLY A 37 3.67 -11.30 -14.97
C GLY A 37 2.81 -12.42 -15.54
N TYR A 38 2.30 -12.26 -16.77
CA TYR A 38 1.38 -13.21 -17.37
C TYR A 38 2.12 -14.36 -18.08
N ILE A 39 2.14 -15.55 -17.46
CA ILE A 39 2.93 -16.70 -17.93
C ILE A 39 2.42 -17.37 -19.21
N LYS A 40 1.19 -17.06 -19.64
CA LYS A 40 0.64 -17.59 -20.92
C LYS A 40 1.23 -16.87 -22.13
N THR A 41 2.03 -15.83 -21.95
CA THR A 41 2.78 -15.16 -23.02
C THR A 41 4.16 -15.76 -23.20
N LYS A 42 4.79 -15.48 -24.37
CA LYS A 42 6.18 -15.87 -24.62
C LYS A 42 7.09 -15.31 -23.51
N LYS A 43 7.90 -16.16 -22.93
CA LYS A 43 8.94 -15.77 -21.98
C LYS A 43 10.09 -15.09 -22.69
N HIS A 44 10.54 -13.97 -22.14
CA HIS A 44 11.76 -13.24 -22.52
C HIS A 44 12.90 -13.54 -21.55
N ASN A 45 14.07 -12.97 -21.76
CA ASN A 45 15.18 -13.15 -20.84
C ASN A 45 14.82 -12.67 -19.45
N ALA A 46 15.00 -13.52 -18.45
CA ALA A 46 14.91 -13.15 -17.06
C ALA A 46 16.17 -12.35 -16.66
N THR A 47 15.96 -11.16 -16.06
CA THR A 47 17.08 -10.30 -15.64
C THR A 47 17.16 -10.14 -14.13
N GLY A 48 16.18 -10.68 -13.40
CA GLY A 48 16.05 -10.48 -11.96
C GLY A 48 15.44 -9.13 -11.56
N PHE A 49 15.15 -8.24 -12.53
CA PHE A 49 14.61 -6.91 -12.29
C PHE A 49 13.52 -6.57 -13.31
N PHE A 50 12.60 -5.70 -12.92
CA PHE A 50 11.64 -5.09 -13.86
C PHE A 50 12.38 -4.25 -14.90
N ARG A 51 11.93 -4.33 -16.14
CA ARG A 51 12.46 -3.55 -17.26
C ARG A 51 11.39 -3.25 -18.29
N THR A 52 11.66 -2.28 -19.15
CA THR A 52 10.88 -2.03 -20.35
C THR A 52 11.48 -2.76 -21.55
N GLN A 53 10.64 -3.22 -22.46
CA GLN A 53 11.06 -3.84 -23.72
C GLN A 53 10.06 -3.52 -24.82
N ASN A 54 10.54 -3.10 -25.99
CA ASN A 54 9.70 -3.01 -27.18
C ASN A 54 9.54 -4.41 -27.80
N ILE A 55 8.30 -4.82 -27.99
CA ILE A 55 7.93 -6.11 -28.58
C ILE A 55 6.85 -5.82 -29.64
N ASP A 56 7.17 -6.10 -30.88
CA ASP A 56 6.28 -5.89 -32.04
C ASP A 56 5.73 -4.45 -32.09
N GLY A 57 6.61 -3.46 -31.88
CA GLY A 57 6.28 -2.06 -31.93
C GLY A 57 5.57 -1.51 -30.67
N LYS A 58 5.30 -2.32 -29.65
CA LYS A 58 4.65 -1.92 -28.39
C LYS A 58 5.60 -2.03 -27.22
N TRP A 59 5.58 -1.02 -26.33
CA TRP A 59 6.33 -1.04 -25.10
C TRP A 59 5.60 -1.83 -24.02
N TRP A 60 6.33 -2.76 -23.39
CA TRP A 60 5.84 -3.58 -22.28
C TRP A 60 6.75 -3.44 -21.07
N LEU A 61 6.18 -3.57 -19.88
CA LEU A 61 6.95 -3.96 -18.71
C LEU A 61 7.17 -5.48 -18.79
N ILE A 62 8.40 -5.88 -18.47
CA ILE A 62 8.78 -7.29 -18.32
C ILE A 62 9.17 -7.50 -16.87
N ASP A 63 8.62 -8.52 -16.26
CA ASP A 63 8.91 -8.85 -14.88
C ASP A 63 10.31 -9.49 -14.70
N PRO A 64 10.79 -9.65 -13.46
CA PRO A 64 12.10 -10.25 -13.18
C PRO A 64 12.30 -11.66 -13.78
N GLU A 65 11.23 -12.43 -13.95
CA GLU A 65 11.26 -13.79 -14.52
C GLU A 65 11.16 -13.80 -16.05
N GLY A 66 10.93 -12.65 -16.69
CA GLY A 66 10.88 -12.50 -18.15
C GLY A 66 9.49 -12.55 -18.77
N TYR A 67 8.42 -12.42 -17.99
CA TYR A 67 7.06 -12.41 -18.51
C TYR A 67 6.54 -10.98 -18.72
N LYS A 68 5.65 -10.81 -19.70
CA LYS A 68 4.94 -9.53 -19.91
C LYS A 68 4.14 -9.19 -18.64
N PHE A 69 4.33 -7.97 -18.16
CA PHE A 69 3.70 -7.49 -16.95
C PHE A 69 2.75 -6.33 -17.26
N TRP A 70 1.50 -6.49 -16.88
CA TRP A 70 0.50 -5.43 -16.91
C TRP A 70 0.20 -4.98 -15.49
N SER A 71 0.68 -3.81 -15.12
CA SER A 71 0.52 -3.30 -13.75
C SER A 71 -0.95 -2.99 -13.46
N THR A 72 -1.51 -3.73 -12.52
CA THR A 72 -2.86 -3.49 -11.98
C THR A 72 -2.71 -3.27 -10.48
N GLY A 73 -2.98 -2.06 -10.01
CA GLY A 73 -2.68 -1.68 -8.63
C GLY A 73 -3.75 -0.82 -7.98
N ILE A 74 -3.65 -0.73 -6.65
CA ILE A 74 -4.48 0.14 -5.81
C ILE A 74 -3.56 1.13 -5.10
N THR A 75 -3.87 2.41 -5.22
CA THR A 75 -3.18 3.51 -4.53
C THR A 75 -3.69 3.66 -3.10
N GLY A 76 -2.79 3.91 -2.16
CA GLY A 76 -3.15 4.10 -0.75
C GLY A 76 -3.60 2.84 -0.03
N ALA A 77 -3.34 1.66 -0.59
CA ALA A 77 -3.78 0.39 -0.02
C ALA A 77 -3.19 0.16 1.37
N GLY A 78 -4.04 -0.30 2.28
CA GLY A 78 -3.64 -0.66 3.63
C GLY A 78 -3.36 0.52 4.56
N LYS A 79 -3.72 1.75 4.18
CA LYS A 79 -3.54 2.95 5.01
C LYS A 79 -4.86 3.65 5.28
N GLY A 80 -5.04 4.11 6.52
CA GLY A 80 -6.14 4.98 6.93
C GLY A 80 -5.64 6.37 7.33
N ASN A 81 -6.53 7.33 7.27
CA ASN A 81 -6.28 8.71 7.67
C ASN A 81 -6.88 9.01 9.05
N ALA A 82 -6.22 9.88 9.82
CA ALA A 82 -6.76 10.34 11.08
C ALA A 82 -7.88 11.36 10.84
N THR A 83 -8.98 11.19 11.58
CA THR A 83 -10.05 12.18 11.67
C THR A 83 -9.71 13.17 12.76
N LYS A 84 -9.67 14.47 12.44
CA LYS A 84 -9.45 15.53 13.44
C LYS A 84 -10.67 15.66 14.34
N ILE A 85 -10.48 15.49 15.63
CA ILE A 85 -11.54 15.55 16.64
C ILE A 85 -11.40 16.75 17.59
N LEU A 86 -10.22 17.36 17.67
CA LEU A 86 -9.96 18.49 18.55
C LEU A 86 -10.99 19.61 18.34
N ASN A 87 -11.65 20.01 19.42
CA ASN A 87 -12.75 20.97 19.45
C ASN A 87 -14.02 20.51 18.68
N LYS A 88 -14.15 19.20 18.42
CA LYS A 88 -15.30 18.57 17.75
C LYS A 88 -15.74 17.28 18.45
N GLU A 89 -15.30 17.09 19.69
CA GLU A 89 -15.51 15.85 20.46
C GLU A 89 -17.00 15.54 20.63
N PHE A 90 -17.84 16.60 20.69
CA PHE A 90 -19.31 16.51 20.79
C PHE A 90 -19.98 15.82 19.59
N LEU A 91 -19.27 15.68 18.45
CA LEU A 91 -19.78 14.97 17.26
C LEU A 91 -19.58 13.45 17.35
N PHE A 92 -18.88 12.95 18.36
CA PHE A 92 -18.49 11.56 18.50
C PHE A 92 -19.03 10.97 19.79
N THR A 93 -19.75 9.87 19.71
CA THR A 93 -20.44 9.27 20.85
C THR A 93 -19.54 8.51 21.81
N ASP A 94 -18.33 8.08 21.40
CA ASP A 94 -17.56 7.06 22.14
C ASP A 94 -16.04 7.24 22.16
N LEU A 95 -15.55 8.49 22.16
CA LEU A 95 -14.12 8.76 22.22
C LEU A 95 -13.48 8.42 23.57
N SER A 96 -14.27 8.37 24.64
CA SER A 96 -13.79 8.23 26.02
C SER A 96 -13.85 6.80 26.56
N ASN A 97 -14.61 5.90 25.95
CA ASN A 97 -14.93 4.59 26.52
C ASN A 97 -14.02 3.45 26.06
N ASP A 98 -13.20 3.68 25.03
CA ASP A 98 -12.26 2.65 24.57
C ASP A 98 -10.94 2.72 25.37
N LYS A 99 -11.02 2.46 26.69
CA LYS A 99 -9.87 2.46 27.59
C LYS A 99 -8.80 1.44 27.15
N GLU A 100 -9.22 0.30 26.64
CA GLU A 100 -8.31 -0.75 26.17
C GLU A 100 -7.59 -0.32 24.90
N ALA A 101 -8.28 0.27 23.95
CA ALA A 101 -7.67 0.86 22.76
C ALA A 101 -6.78 2.06 23.12
N SER A 102 -7.17 2.92 24.05
CA SER A 102 -6.36 4.07 24.47
C SER A 102 -5.08 3.65 25.18
N ILE A 103 -5.11 2.64 26.05
CA ILE A 103 -3.93 2.12 26.77
C ILE A 103 -2.96 1.41 25.81
N ASN A 104 -3.46 0.58 24.90
CA ASN A 104 -2.64 -0.19 23.98
C ASN A 104 -2.17 0.62 22.76
N LEU A 105 -2.85 1.70 22.43
CA LEU A 105 -2.60 2.53 21.25
C LEU A 105 -1.98 3.90 21.58
N GLN A 106 -1.76 4.22 22.86
CA GLN A 106 -1.13 5.47 23.30
C GLN A 106 0.19 5.78 22.59
N ASN A 107 0.82 4.77 22.05
CA ASN A 107 2.16 4.94 21.49
C ASN A 107 2.22 5.06 19.97
N LYS A 108 1.22 4.78 19.16
CA LYS A 108 1.73 4.48 17.83
C LYS A 108 1.01 4.96 16.59
N LYS A 109 -0.21 5.19 16.43
CA LYS A 109 -0.70 5.53 15.07
C LYS A 109 -2.20 5.84 15.05
N VAL A 110 -2.87 5.65 16.18
CA VAL A 110 -4.30 5.92 16.28
C VAL A 110 -4.57 7.37 16.67
N PHE A 111 -3.80 7.87 17.67
CA PHE A 111 -3.92 9.25 18.12
C PHE A 111 -2.76 10.09 17.62
N LYS A 112 -3.00 11.03 16.73
CA LYS A 112 -2.00 11.97 16.23
C LYS A 112 -2.58 13.39 16.16
N ARG A 113 -1.89 14.36 16.80
CA ARG A 113 -2.18 15.79 16.64
C ARG A 113 -3.67 16.14 16.80
N GLY A 114 -4.31 15.63 17.86
CA GLY A 114 -5.74 15.88 18.12
C GLY A 114 -6.71 15.16 17.17
N GLY A 115 -6.28 14.05 16.56
CA GLY A 115 -7.10 13.22 15.70
C GLY A 115 -7.04 11.73 16.06
N VAL A 116 -8.04 10.99 15.64
CA VAL A 116 -8.16 9.53 15.79
C VAL A 116 -8.16 8.86 14.44
N ASN A 117 -7.30 7.86 14.25
CA ASN A 117 -7.33 6.99 13.09
C ASN A 117 -8.25 5.79 13.38
N TYR A 118 -9.53 5.95 13.07
CA TYR A 118 -10.54 4.91 13.29
C TYR A 118 -10.28 3.65 12.47
N TYR A 119 -9.64 3.76 11.31
CA TYR A 119 -9.24 2.62 10.52
C TYR A 119 -8.24 1.73 11.29
N ASN A 120 -7.19 2.32 11.84
CA ASN A 120 -6.21 1.59 12.63
C ASN A 120 -6.82 1.06 13.94
N LEU A 121 -7.71 1.82 14.57
CA LEU A 121 -8.45 1.38 15.76
C LEU A 121 -9.27 0.12 15.46
N ASN A 122 -10.01 0.11 14.36
CA ASN A 122 -10.80 -1.04 13.97
C ASN A 122 -9.94 -2.24 13.56
N LEU A 123 -8.76 -2.01 12.96
CA LEU A 123 -7.79 -3.09 12.71
C LEU A 123 -7.26 -3.71 14.01
N PHE A 124 -6.97 -2.89 15.01
CA PHE A 124 -6.59 -3.38 16.34
C PHE A 124 -7.72 -4.21 16.97
N ARG A 125 -8.96 -3.73 16.95
CA ARG A 125 -10.13 -4.48 17.42
C ARG A 125 -10.30 -5.80 16.67
N LYS A 126 -10.06 -5.78 15.36
CA LYS A 126 -10.24 -6.93 14.46
C LYS A 126 -9.19 -8.01 14.65
N TYR A 127 -7.92 -7.63 14.85
CA TYR A 127 -6.78 -8.53 14.79
C TYR A 127 -5.94 -8.59 16.07
N GLY A 128 -6.25 -7.77 17.06
CA GLY A 128 -5.54 -7.73 18.33
C GLY A 128 -4.20 -7.00 18.26
N SER A 129 -3.29 -7.31 19.17
CA SER A 129 -2.01 -6.62 19.35
C SER A 129 -1.06 -6.71 18.14
N ASP A 130 -1.14 -7.77 17.34
CA ASP A 130 -0.33 -7.97 16.12
C ASP A 130 -1.01 -7.46 14.85
N TRP A 131 -1.98 -6.58 14.98
CA TRP A 131 -2.83 -6.11 13.88
C TRP A 131 -2.05 -5.55 12.68
N GLU A 132 -0.91 -4.87 12.90
CA GLU A 132 -0.12 -4.28 11.81
C GLU A 132 0.42 -5.37 10.87
N ASN A 133 1.00 -6.41 11.45
CA ASN A 133 1.55 -7.53 10.70
C ASN A 133 0.45 -8.36 10.03
N ILE A 134 -0.61 -8.68 10.78
CA ILE A 134 -1.75 -9.45 10.24
C ILE A 134 -2.41 -8.66 9.10
N HIS A 135 -2.63 -7.37 9.28
CA HIS A 135 -3.21 -6.51 8.25
C HIS A 135 -2.35 -6.44 6.98
N GLU A 136 -1.03 -6.34 7.14
CA GLU A 136 -0.11 -6.40 5.99
C GLU A 136 -0.27 -7.72 5.24
N GLN A 137 -0.20 -8.86 5.94
CA GLN A 137 -0.30 -10.18 5.33
C GLN A 137 -1.66 -10.44 4.68
N VAL A 138 -2.75 -10.05 5.34
CA VAL A 138 -4.11 -10.13 4.78
C VAL A 138 -4.25 -9.25 3.54
N THR A 139 -3.69 -8.04 3.55
CA THR A 139 -3.72 -7.15 2.38
C THR A 139 -2.96 -7.76 1.20
N ILE A 140 -1.77 -8.30 1.43
CA ILE A 140 -1.00 -9.04 0.43
C ILE A 140 -1.80 -10.23 -0.11
N GLY A 141 -2.43 -10.99 0.78
CA GLY A 141 -3.26 -12.12 0.38
C GLY A 141 -4.47 -11.74 -0.47
N ARG A 142 -5.13 -10.64 -0.16
CA ARG A 142 -6.22 -10.07 -0.99
C ARG A 142 -5.73 -9.73 -2.39
N TYR A 143 -4.58 -9.06 -2.50
CA TYR A 143 -3.96 -8.73 -3.78
C TYR A 143 -3.77 -9.99 -4.62
N LYS A 144 -3.14 -11.01 -4.05
CA LYS A 144 -2.93 -12.30 -4.73
C LYS A 144 -4.24 -12.97 -5.15
N LYS A 145 -5.22 -13.01 -4.25
CA LYS A 145 -6.53 -13.65 -4.51
C LYS A 145 -7.34 -12.92 -5.58
N TRP A 146 -7.21 -11.60 -5.66
CA TRP A 146 -7.92 -10.76 -6.62
C TRP A 146 -7.10 -10.50 -7.90
N ASN A 147 -5.91 -11.10 -8.01
CA ASN A 147 -4.98 -10.91 -9.12
C ASN A 147 -4.59 -9.44 -9.33
N ILE A 148 -4.50 -8.67 -8.24
CA ILE A 148 -3.93 -7.34 -8.22
C ILE A 148 -2.43 -7.49 -7.97
N ASN A 149 -1.60 -7.00 -8.89
CA ASN A 149 -0.16 -7.30 -8.89
C ASN A 149 0.74 -6.11 -8.58
N THR A 150 0.17 -4.95 -8.18
CA THR A 150 0.97 -3.76 -7.87
C THR A 150 0.41 -3.02 -6.67
N PHE A 151 1.25 -2.75 -5.66
CA PHE A 151 0.96 -1.72 -4.68
C PHE A 151 1.21 -0.36 -5.30
N GLY A 152 0.14 0.40 -5.53
CA GLY A 152 0.21 1.76 -6.05
C GLY A 152 0.81 2.75 -5.04
N ALA A 153 0.96 4.00 -5.47
CA ALA A 153 1.51 5.07 -4.64
C ALA A 153 0.81 5.19 -3.28
N TRP A 154 1.55 5.64 -2.25
CA TRP A 154 1.10 5.83 -0.86
C TRP A 154 0.53 4.58 -0.16
N SER A 155 0.72 3.41 -0.71
CA SER A 155 0.33 2.15 -0.06
C SER A 155 1.20 1.85 1.17
N LEU A 156 0.80 0.86 1.96
CA LEU A 156 1.63 0.39 3.09
C LEU A 156 3.00 -0.08 2.58
N ALA A 157 4.04 0.17 3.38
CA ALA A 157 5.37 -0.35 3.10
C ALA A 157 5.43 -1.82 3.52
N GLN A 158 5.83 -2.69 2.62
CA GLN A 158 6.05 -4.10 2.91
C GLN A 158 7.42 -4.28 3.60
N LYS A 159 7.48 -5.11 4.64
CA LYS A 159 8.74 -5.48 5.28
C LYS A 159 9.59 -6.35 4.36
N ASN A 160 8.93 -7.33 3.70
CA ASN A 160 9.52 -8.19 2.68
C ASN A 160 8.64 -8.10 1.43
N PRO A 161 9.01 -7.30 0.44
CA PRO A 161 8.19 -7.08 -0.74
C PRO A 161 7.90 -8.40 -1.47
N SER A 162 6.64 -8.81 -1.49
CA SER A 162 6.16 -10.00 -2.22
C SER A 162 5.21 -9.64 -3.35
N ILE A 163 4.84 -8.38 -3.44
CA ILE A 163 4.05 -7.77 -4.51
C ILE A 163 4.86 -6.57 -5.02
N PRO A 164 5.02 -6.38 -6.32
CA PRO A 164 5.61 -5.19 -6.90
C PRO A 164 4.96 -3.91 -6.38
N TYR A 165 5.72 -2.87 -6.19
CA TYR A 165 5.22 -1.63 -5.62
C TYR A 165 5.75 -0.40 -6.35
N THR A 166 5.00 0.70 -6.25
CA THR A 166 5.38 1.98 -6.81
C THR A 166 6.16 2.78 -5.77
N LEU A 167 7.40 3.10 -6.09
CA LEU A 167 8.22 4.01 -5.30
C LEU A 167 7.92 5.45 -5.69
N ILE A 168 7.61 6.30 -4.71
CA ILE A 168 7.41 7.73 -4.94
C ILE A 168 8.75 8.43 -4.73
N VAL A 169 9.22 9.07 -5.78
CA VAL A 169 10.36 9.98 -5.73
C VAL A 169 9.87 11.41 -5.83
N SER A 170 10.54 12.33 -5.15
CA SER A 170 10.18 13.75 -5.16
C SER A 170 11.35 14.57 -5.67
N THR A 171 11.05 15.59 -6.47
CA THR A 171 12.00 16.62 -6.86
C THR A 171 11.68 17.91 -6.10
N LYS A 172 12.56 18.89 -6.18
CA LYS A 172 12.31 20.22 -5.63
C LYS A 172 11.08 20.82 -6.30
N LYS A 173 10.22 21.38 -5.48
CA LYS A 173 9.05 22.15 -5.95
C LYS A 173 9.43 23.59 -6.05
N ILE A 174 9.05 24.23 -7.14
CA ILE A 174 9.27 25.64 -7.41
C ILE A 174 7.93 26.33 -7.66
N ASN A 175 7.94 27.65 -7.67
CA ASN A 175 6.79 28.45 -8.05
C ASN A 175 6.96 28.88 -9.51
N ILE A 176 5.95 28.64 -10.33
CA ILE A 176 5.89 29.04 -11.73
C ILE A 176 4.74 30.04 -11.87
N GLY A 177 5.08 31.32 -12.01
CA GLY A 177 4.08 32.37 -12.01
C GLY A 177 3.24 32.35 -10.71
N ASN A 178 1.92 32.20 -10.83
CA ASN A 178 0.99 32.13 -9.71
C ASN A 178 0.75 30.69 -9.22
N VAL A 179 1.41 29.70 -9.80
CA VAL A 179 1.27 28.30 -9.39
C VAL A 179 2.38 27.95 -8.39
N GLU A 180 1.98 27.69 -7.16
CA GLU A 180 2.90 27.34 -6.08
C GLU A 180 3.15 25.83 -6.02
N HIS A 181 4.35 25.46 -5.53
CA HIS A 181 4.70 24.07 -5.23
C HIS A 181 4.55 23.09 -6.41
N THR A 182 4.84 23.52 -7.61
CA THR A 182 4.83 22.66 -8.80
C THR A 182 6.21 22.03 -9.08
N ILE A 183 6.23 20.98 -9.88
CA ILE A 183 7.46 20.37 -10.39
C ILE A 183 7.62 20.83 -11.85
N ASP A 184 8.76 21.44 -12.15
CA ASP A 184 9.09 21.85 -13.52
C ASP A 184 10.13 20.88 -14.12
N PRO A 185 9.75 20.00 -15.05
CA PRO A 185 10.69 19.10 -15.72
C PRO A 185 11.65 19.81 -16.68
N PHE A 186 11.42 21.08 -17.01
CA PHE A 186 12.29 21.92 -17.85
C PHE A 186 13.28 22.76 -17.04
N ASP A 187 13.17 22.78 -15.70
CA ASP A 187 14.17 23.40 -14.83
C ASP A 187 15.53 22.72 -15.01
N SER A 188 16.60 23.50 -15.14
CA SER A 188 17.96 22.99 -15.33
C SER A 188 18.42 22.03 -14.21
N ASN A 189 17.90 22.20 -13.00
CA ASN A 189 18.24 21.39 -11.84
C ASN A 189 17.36 20.13 -11.72
N PHE A 190 16.27 20.00 -12.49
CA PHE A 190 15.32 18.91 -12.36
C PHE A 190 15.99 17.53 -12.41
N LYS A 191 16.91 17.31 -13.35
CA LYS A 191 17.62 16.03 -13.50
C LYS A 191 18.53 15.75 -12.30
N ILE A 192 19.15 16.78 -11.74
CA ILE A 192 20.03 16.68 -10.56
C ILE A 192 19.17 16.32 -9.34
N ASP A 193 18.09 17.04 -9.12
CA ASP A 193 17.16 16.80 -8.00
C ASP A 193 16.53 15.40 -8.08
N LEU A 194 16.12 14.99 -9.27
CA LEU A 194 15.59 13.65 -9.51
C LEU A 194 16.64 12.56 -9.18
N LYS A 195 17.88 12.72 -9.66
CA LYS A 195 18.98 11.81 -9.35
C LYS A 195 19.24 11.73 -7.85
N ASN A 196 19.30 12.88 -7.18
CA ASN A 196 19.52 12.93 -5.73
C ASN A 196 18.37 12.24 -4.98
N SER A 197 17.13 12.46 -5.39
CA SER A 197 15.96 11.79 -4.80
C SER A 197 16.00 10.27 -5.02
N LEU A 198 16.39 9.80 -6.18
CA LEU A 198 16.58 8.38 -6.46
C LEU A 198 17.67 7.77 -5.57
N LEU A 199 18.78 8.50 -5.36
CA LEU A 199 19.89 8.03 -4.50
C LEU A 199 19.47 7.84 -3.04
N THR A 200 18.48 8.58 -2.54
CA THR A 200 17.94 8.35 -1.18
C THR A 200 17.27 6.98 -1.03
N HIS A 201 16.90 6.37 -2.13
CA HIS A 201 16.26 5.04 -2.20
C HIS A 201 17.23 3.93 -2.66
N LYS A 202 18.55 4.19 -2.62
CA LYS A 202 19.57 3.24 -3.08
C LYS A 202 19.46 1.85 -2.42
N ASN A 203 19.00 1.81 -1.16
CA ASN A 203 18.75 0.55 -0.45
C ASN A 203 17.62 -0.31 -1.08
N LYS A 204 16.83 0.27 -1.98
CA LYS A 204 15.75 -0.42 -2.73
C LYS A 204 16.22 -0.98 -4.08
N THR A 205 17.46 -0.72 -4.46
CA THR A 205 18.00 -1.21 -5.77
C THR A 205 18.18 -2.72 -5.83
N ASN A 206 18.15 -3.41 -4.70
CA ASN A 206 18.20 -4.87 -4.63
C ASN A 206 16.81 -5.53 -4.65
N ASP A 207 15.75 -4.75 -4.58
CA ASP A 207 14.39 -5.26 -4.77
C ASP A 207 14.17 -5.56 -6.25
N PRO A 208 13.61 -6.72 -6.62
CA PRO A 208 13.36 -7.12 -8.00
C PRO A 208 12.46 -6.17 -8.78
#